data_ba4f3abdcd40e19de703e561fa78c9b9
#
_entry.id   ba4f3abdcd40e19de703e561fa78c9b9
#
_cell.length_a   1.000
_cell.length_b   1.000
_cell.length_c   1.000
_cell.angle_alpha   90.00
_cell.angle_beta   90.00
_cell.angle_gamma   90.00
#
_symmetry.space_group_name_H-M   'P 1'
#
loop_
_entity.id
_entity.type
_entity.pdbx_description
1 polymer ?
#
loop_
_entity_poly.entity_id
_entity_poly.type
_entity_poly.pdbx_seq_one_letter_code
_entity_poly.pdbx_strand_id
1 'polypeptide(L)'
;MNRQSRLATRMGAILGTLCALFFAAAQGHASDHRQFTEEFHQTYTLAAGGRIELDNINGAVHITAWDQNVVKVDAVKYAGTKERLDEARIEVEAGTDTVSIRTKYPSHDHTFNGGYNDPAGVEYTLMVPRTARLDEIKLINGPLDIHGVAAEVRASCINGRMIADGLQGRVKLESINGRMEARFDRLANSPVELSSVNGSLDLVLPSDAKAELEASTVSGSIDDDFGLHVRHHRFVGHDLRGELGGGGAHIRLSNVNGRIEIRHANDGHAMSSVRDLSHDDRDDRDDDDDEI
;
A
#
# COMPACT_ATOMS: atom_id res chain seq x y z
N MET A 1 80.06 -8.61 -42.99
CA MET A 1 80.00 -10.05 -43.29
C MET A 1 78.82 -10.65 -42.58
N ASN A 2 77.75 -10.87 -43.34
CA ASN A 2 76.91 -12.08 -43.47
C ASN A 2 76.60 -12.80 -42.13
N ARG A 3 75.42 -13.11 -41.72
CA ARG A 3 74.36 -13.90 -42.39
C ARG A 3 73.02 -13.78 -41.68
N GLN A 4 72.00 -13.75 -42.49
CA GLN A 4 70.58 -13.98 -42.19
C GLN A 4 70.38 -15.37 -41.60
N SER A 5 69.34 -15.51 -40.75
CA SER A 5 68.51 -16.68 -40.72
C SER A 5 67.10 -16.36 -40.25
N ARG A 6 66.22 -16.64 -41.12
CA ARG A 6 64.75 -16.56 -40.96
C ARG A 6 64.28 -17.72 -40.05
N LEU A 7 63.37 -17.42 -39.16
CA LEU A 7 62.54 -18.49 -38.57
C LEU A 7 61.07 -18.14 -38.75
N ALA A 8 60.43 -19.12 -39.34
CA ALA A 8 59.05 -19.12 -39.79
C ALA A 8 58.04 -19.22 -38.63
N THR A 9 57.03 -18.39 -38.74
CA THR A 9 55.83 -18.43 -37.97
C THR A 9 55.00 -19.67 -38.27
N ARG A 10 54.72 -20.50 -37.30
CA ARG A 10 53.69 -21.55 -37.40
C ARG A 10 52.41 -21.06 -36.72
N MET A 11 51.42 -20.75 -37.52
CA MET A 11 50.01 -20.56 -37.13
C MET A 11 49.43 -21.93 -36.77
N GLY A 12 49.05 -22.10 -35.53
CA GLY A 12 48.26 -23.22 -35.06
C GLY A 12 46.78 -22.79 -34.99
N ALA A 13 45.99 -23.28 -35.89
CA ALA A 13 44.52 -23.12 -35.85
C ALA A 13 43.96 -24.06 -34.80
N ILE A 14 43.35 -23.49 -33.74
CA ILE A 14 42.54 -24.23 -32.78
C ILE A 14 41.11 -24.15 -33.26
N LEU A 15 40.59 -25.26 -33.74
CA LEU A 15 39.20 -25.47 -34.11
C LEU A 15 38.39 -25.67 -32.80
N GLY A 16 37.75 -24.62 -32.33
CA GLY A 16 36.85 -24.69 -31.19
C GLY A 16 35.47 -25.13 -31.64
N THR A 17 35.09 -26.36 -31.32
CA THR A 17 33.76 -26.91 -31.52
C THR A 17 32.75 -26.20 -30.63
N LEU A 18 31.89 -25.33 -31.22
CA LEU A 18 30.81 -24.67 -30.55
C LEU A 18 29.65 -25.65 -30.36
N CYS A 19 29.51 -26.21 -29.16
CA CYS A 19 28.39 -27.06 -28.77
C CYS A 19 27.21 -26.16 -28.47
N ALA A 20 26.32 -25.94 -29.43
CA ALA A 20 25.04 -25.22 -29.23
C ALA A 20 24.09 -26.15 -28.47
N LEU A 21 23.97 -25.95 -27.17
CA LEU A 21 22.91 -26.52 -26.34
C LEU A 21 21.63 -25.76 -26.65
N PHE A 22 20.75 -26.34 -27.44
CA PHE A 22 19.36 -25.94 -27.59
C PHE A 22 18.63 -26.20 -26.26
N PHE A 23 18.51 -25.20 -25.43
CA PHE A 23 17.50 -25.17 -24.36
C PHE A 23 16.15 -24.93 -25.04
N ALA A 24 15.37 -25.98 -25.24
CA ALA A 24 13.96 -25.85 -25.52
C ALA A 24 13.28 -25.35 -24.24
N ALA A 25 13.14 -24.04 -24.12
CA ALA A 25 12.27 -23.45 -23.13
C ALA A 25 10.84 -23.87 -23.48
N ALA A 26 10.26 -24.74 -22.66
CA ALA A 26 8.81 -24.96 -22.67
C ALA A 26 8.16 -23.62 -22.34
N GLN A 27 7.68 -22.91 -23.33
CA GLN A 27 6.85 -21.74 -23.16
C GLN A 27 5.51 -22.23 -22.62
N GLY A 28 5.38 -22.22 -21.28
CA GLY A 28 4.07 -22.24 -20.65
C GLY A 28 3.30 -21.04 -21.18
N HIS A 29 2.19 -21.27 -21.83
CA HIS A 29 1.23 -20.24 -22.20
C HIS A 29 0.59 -19.71 -20.89
N ALA A 30 1.27 -18.81 -20.20
CA ALA A 30 0.60 -17.86 -19.38
C ALA A 30 -0.20 -16.99 -20.36
N SER A 31 -1.51 -17.02 -20.29
CA SER A 31 -2.38 -16.13 -21.05
C SER A 31 -1.93 -14.71 -20.74
N ASP A 32 -1.27 -14.08 -21.72
CA ASP A 32 -0.77 -12.72 -21.59
C ASP A 32 -1.97 -11.78 -21.72
N HIS A 33 -2.56 -11.42 -20.55
CA HIS A 33 -3.68 -10.49 -20.46
C HIS A 33 -3.30 -9.05 -20.88
N ARG A 34 -2.05 -8.82 -21.32
CA ARG A 34 -1.50 -7.52 -21.72
C ARG A 34 -1.19 -7.43 -23.22
N GLN A 35 -1.97 -8.07 -24.08
CA GLN A 35 -1.72 -8.05 -25.53
C GLN A 35 -1.88 -6.66 -26.15
N PHE A 36 -2.78 -5.85 -25.59
CA PHE A 36 -3.06 -4.49 -26.05
C PHE A 36 -2.81 -3.51 -24.90
N THR A 37 -2.10 -2.44 -25.19
CA THR A 37 -1.80 -1.39 -24.22
C THR A 37 -2.04 -0.01 -24.80
N GLU A 38 -2.38 0.95 -23.94
CA GLU A 38 -2.53 2.36 -24.29
C GLU A 38 -2.03 3.20 -23.12
N GLU A 39 -1.18 4.18 -23.41
CA GLU A 39 -0.58 5.07 -22.41
C GLU A 39 -1.35 6.38 -22.29
N PHE A 40 -1.43 6.91 -21.08
CA PHE A 40 -2.03 8.17 -20.74
C PHE A 40 -1.05 8.99 -19.91
N HIS A 41 -0.72 10.22 -20.32
CA HIS A 41 0.21 11.12 -19.65
C HIS A 41 -0.37 12.52 -19.56
N GLN A 42 -0.64 13.00 -18.36
CA GLN A 42 -1.18 14.34 -18.13
C GLN A 42 -0.59 14.97 -16.88
N THR A 43 -0.56 16.30 -16.84
CA THR A 43 -0.10 17.06 -15.68
C THR A 43 -1.13 18.14 -15.36
N TYR A 44 -1.48 18.25 -14.08
CA TYR A 44 -2.49 19.19 -13.59
C TYR A 44 -1.90 20.06 -12.50
N THR A 45 -2.21 21.35 -12.50
CA THR A 45 -1.88 22.23 -11.38
C THR A 45 -2.82 21.95 -10.21
N LEU A 46 -2.27 21.97 -9.00
CA LEU A 46 -3.03 21.77 -7.77
C LEU A 46 -2.60 22.82 -6.75
N ALA A 47 -3.56 23.52 -6.14
CA ALA A 47 -3.26 24.46 -5.07
C ALA A 47 -2.65 23.74 -3.86
N ALA A 48 -1.87 24.44 -3.05
CA ALA A 48 -1.28 23.90 -1.84
C ALA A 48 -2.38 23.37 -0.90
N GLY A 49 -2.22 22.11 -0.45
CA GLY A 49 -3.24 21.43 0.37
C GLY A 49 -4.49 20.99 -0.41
N GLY A 50 -4.46 21.04 -1.73
CA GLY A 50 -5.53 20.54 -2.58
C GLY A 50 -5.76 19.04 -2.44
N ARG A 51 -6.87 18.56 -2.96
CA ARG A 51 -7.34 17.17 -2.84
C ARG A 51 -7.05 16.36 -4.08
N ILE A 52 -6.74 15.09 -3.88
CA ILE A 52 -6.61 14.10 -4.94
C ILE A 52 -7.54 12.95 -4.60
N GLU A 53 -8.36 12.60 -5.58
CA GLU A 53 -9.25 11.46 -5.54
C GLU A 53 -8.88 10.51 -6.67
N LEU A 54 -8.88 9.20 -6.41
CA LEU A 54 -8.67 8.19 -7.43
C LEU A 54 -9.60 7.00 -7.18
N ASP A 55 -10.30 6.59 -8.22
CA ASP A 55 -11.16 5.39 -8.21
C ASP A 55 -10.73 4.46 -9.34
N ASN A 56 -10.13 3.33 -8.98
CA ASN A 56 -9.71 2.31 -9.92
C ASN A 56 -10.27 0.93 -9.55
N ILE A 57 -10.63 0.15 -10.56
CA ILE A 57 -11.19 -1.18 -10.36
C ILE A 57 -10.11 -2.25 -10.44
N ASN A 58 -9.32 -2.26 -11.52
CA ASN A 58 -8.32 -3.30 -11.76
C ASN A 58 -6.98 -2.66 -12.16
N GLY A 59 -5.91 -3.11 -11.52
CA GLY A 59 -4.54 -2.70 -11.80
C GLY A 59 -3.87 -2.00 -10.63
N ALA A 60 -2.55 -1.88 -10.68
CA ALA A 60 -1.75 -1.26 -9.63
C ALA A 60 -1.97 0.26 -9.55
N VAL A 61 -1.83 0.81 -8.34
CA VAL A 61 -1.81 2.25 -8.10
C VAL A 61 -0.58 2.60 -7.27
N HIS A 62 0.31 3.41 -7.83
CA HIS A 62 1.52 3.90 -7.18
C HIS A 62 1.45 5.42 -7.05
N ILE A 63 1.48 5.92 -5.83
CA ILE A 63 1.43 7.36 -5.52
C ILE A 63 2.70 7.73 -4.78
N THR A 64 3.46 8.67 -5.34
CA THR A 64 4.69 9.18 -4.73
C THR A 64 4.63 10.69 -4.57
N ALA A 65 4.92 11.17 -3.38
CA ALA A 65 4.98 12.60 -3.13
C ALA A 65 6.28 13.22 -3.66
N TRP A 66 6.19 14.45 -4.19
CA TRP A 66 7.32 15.24 -4.65
C TRP A 66 7.21 16.71 -4.22
N ASP A 67 8.26 17.49 -4.50
CA ASP A 67 8.34 18.89 -4.08
C ASP A 67 7.87 19.88 -5.17
N GLN A 68 6.93 19.46 -6.03
CA GLN A 68 6.33 20.31 -7.06
C GLN A 68 4.82 20.51 -6.78
N ASN A 69 4.27 21.67 -7.18
CA ASN A 69 2.85 22.01 -6.99
C ASN A 69 1.99 21.56 -8.18
N VAL A 70 2.29 20.41 -8.74
CA VAL A 70 1.53 19.79 -9.83
C VAL A 70 1.30 18.31 -9.55
N VAL A 71 0.24 17.77 -10.09
CA VAL A 71 -0.07 16.33 -10.09
C VAL A 71 0.28 15.80 -11.47
N LYS A 72 1.25 14.92 -11.56
CA LYS A 72 1.53 14.16 -12.78
C LYS A 72 0.80 12.83 -12.72
N VAL A 73 0.06 12.53 -13.74
CA VAL A 73 -0.73 11.30 -13.90
C VAL A 73 -0.17 10.55 -15.11
N ASP A 74 0.52 9.47 -14.85
CA ASP A 74 0.90 8.48 -15.84
C ASP A 74 0.02 7.24 -15.64
N ALA A 75 -0.61 6.73 -16.69
CA ALA A 75 -1.37 5.51 -16.62
C ALA A 75 -1.16 4.63 -17.86
N VAL A 76 -1.21 3.33 -17.66
CA VAL A 76 -1.14 2.32 -18.70
C VAL A 76 -2.38 1.46 -18.63
N LYS A 77 -3.24 1.56 -19.65
CA LYS A 77 -4.34 0.62 -19.84
C LYS A 77 -3.81 -0.64 -20.50
N TYR A 78 -4.33 -1.80 -20.11
CA TYR A 78 -3.98 -3.08 -20.73
C TYR A 78 -5.18 -4.03 -20.78
N ALA A 79 -5.24 -4.86 -21.80
CA ALA A 79 -6.28 -5.88 -21.97
C ALA A 79 -5.82 -7.02 -22.90
N GLY A 80 -6.54 -8.14 -22.83
CA GLY A 80 -6.34 -9.27 -23.73
C GLY A 80 -6.90 -9.03 -25.15
N THR A 81 -7.83 -8.09 -25.32
CA THR A 81 -8.38 -7.69 -26.64
C THR A 81 -8.49 -6.18 -26.75
N LYS A 82 -8.53 -5.68 -28.00
CA LYS A 82 -8.66 -4.25 -28.27
C LYS A 82 -10.04 -3.71 -27.83
N GLU A 83 -11.10 -4.47 -28.01
CA GLU A 83 -12.46 -4.11 -27.59
C GLU A 83 -12.51 -3.89 -26.07
N ARG A 84 -11.88 -4.76 -25.29
CA ARG A 84 -11.77 -4.61 -23.83
C ARG A 84 -10.94 -3.39 -23.44
N LEU A 85 -9.84 -3.14 -24.16
CA LEU A 85 -9.01 -1.96 -23.91
C LEU A 85 -9.81 -0.66 -24.13
N ASP A 86 -10.61 -0.60 -25.19
CA ASP A 86 -11.42 0.58 -25.55
C ASP A 86 -12.60 0.80 -24.57
N GLU A 87 -13.03 -0.24 -23.84
CA GLU A 87 -14.04 -0.15 -22.78
C GLU A 87 -13.55 0.62 -21.54
N ALA A 88 -12.27 0.51 -21.18
CA ALA A 88 -11.71 1.23 -20.06
C ALA A 88 -11.46 2.70 -20.42
N ARG A 89 -12.12 3.61 -19.72
CA ARG A 89 -11.98 5.06 -19.92
C ARG A 89 -11.39 5.70 -18.68
N ILE A 90 -10.31 6.45 -18.88
CA ILE A 90 -9.74 7.30 -17.84
C ILE A 90 -10.41 8.67 -17.94
N GLU A 91 -11.15 9.05 -16.91
CA GLU A 91 -11.75 10.36 -16.79
C GLU A 91 -11.03 11.15 -15.69
N VAL A 92 -10.60 12.37 -16.02
CA VAL A 92 -9.95 13.26 -15.07
C VAL A 92 -10.70 14.58 -15.01
N GLU A 93 -11.20 14.92 -13.85
CA GLU A 93 -11.79 16.21 -13.53
C GLU A 93 -10.78 17.00 -12.70
N ALA A 94 -10.20 18.06 -13.29
CA ALA A 94 -9.20 18.89 -12.64
C ALA A 94 -9.72 20.31 -12.43
N GLY A 95 -9.76 20.71 -11.16
CA GLY A 95 -10.03 22.08 -10.72
C GLY A 95 -8.79 22.68 -10.03
N THR A 96 -8.95 23.87 -9.46
CA THR A 96 -7.89 24.55 -8.71
C THR A 96 -7.48 23.78 -7.46
N ASP A 97 -8.46 23.22 -6.74
CA ASP A 97 -8.28 22.62 -5.42
C ASP A 97 -8.49 21.11 -5.39
N THR A 98 -8.87 20.51 -6.52
CA THR A 98 -9.17 19.08 -6.59
C THR A 98 -8.78 18.51 -7.95
N VAL A 99 -8.16 17.34 -7.93
CA VAL A 99 -7.93 16.47 -9.10
C VAL A 99 -8.60 15.13 -8.80
N SER A 100 -9.65 14.81 -9.54
CA SER A 100 -10.39 13.54 -9.41
C SER A 100 -10.15 12.68 -10.65
N ILE A 101 -9.67 11.47 -10.43
CA ILE A 101 -9.27 10.51 -11.46
C ILE A 101 -10.16 9.28 -11.31
N ARG A 102 -10.82 8.85 -12.38
CA ARG A 102 -11.71 7.68 -12.34
C ARG A 102 -11.51 6.79 -13.54
N THR A 103 -11.39 5.49 -13.30
CA THR A 103 -11.49 4.48 -14.36
C THR A 103 -12.94 4.05 -14.51
N LYS A 104 -13.54 4.32 -15.65
CA LYS A 104 -14.91 3.90 -15.96
C LYS A 104 -14.96 2.77 -16.97
N TYR A 105 -15.88 1.85 -16.73
CA TYR A 105 -16.24 0.78 -17.62
C TYR A 105 -17.70 0.90 -18.01
N PRO A 106 -18.10 0.50 -19.24
CA PRO A 106 -19.49 0.51 -19.64
C PRO A 106 -20.32 -0.39 -18.73
N SER A 107 -21.52 0.07 -18.36
CA SER A 107 -22.49 -0.78 -17.68
C SER A 107 -22.98 -1.84 -18.65
N HIS A 108 -22.48 -3.06 -18.53
CA HIS A 108 -23.03 -4.17 -19.29
C HIS A 108 -24.31 -4.63 -18.60
N ASP A 109 -25.44 -4.51 -19.29
CA ASP A 109 -26.65 -5.22 -18.94
C ASP A 109 -26.31 -6.73 -18.92
N HIS A 110 -26.62 -7.40 -17.82
CA HIS A 110 -26.26 -8.80 -17.55
C HIS A 110 -26.97 -9.78 -18.50
N THR A 111 -26.60 -9.81 -19.75
CA THR A 111 -26.86 -10.95 -20.61
C THR A 111 -25.73 -11.94 -20.38
N PHE A 112 -26.05 -13.00 -19.63
CA PHE A 112 -25.20 -14.18 -19.40
C PHE A 112 -24.83 -14.82 -20.76
N ASN A 113 -23.81 -14.32 -21.43
CA ASN A 113 -23.12 -15.03 -22.47
C ASN A 113 -21.74 -15.39 -21.92
N GLY A 114 -21.55 -16.68 -21.60
CA GLY A 114 -20.41 -17.25 -20.89
C GLY A 114 -19.08 -17.10 -21.63
N GLY A 115 -18.54 -15.88 -21.65
CA GLY A 115 -17.16 -15.59 -21.99
C GLY A 115 -16.45 -15.17 -20.70
N TYR A 116 -15.22 -15.64 -20.49
CA TYR A 116 -14.33 -15.20 -19.43
C TYR A 116 -14.32 -13.67 -19.38
N ASN A 117 -14.87 -13.16 -18.29
CA ASN A 117 -15.02 -11.73 -18.06
C ASN A 117 -13.68 -11.22 -17.53
N ASP A 118 -12.72 -10.99 -18.45
CA ASP A 118 -11.42 -10.41 -18.13
C ASP A 118 -11.46 -8.91 -18.52
N PRO A 119 -11.86 -8.03 -17.61
CA PRO A 119 -11.94 -6.61 -17.88
C PRO A 119 -10.54 -6.02 -18.07
N ALA A 120 -10.43 -4.96 -18.84
CA ALA A 120 -9.18 -4.20 -18.92
C ALA A 120 -8.70 -3.75 -17.53
N GLY A 121 -7.40 -3.69 -17.35
CA GLY A 121 -6.79 -3.08 -16.18
C GLY A 121 -6.16 -1.72 -16.51
N VAL A 122 -6.01 -0.88 -15.48
CA VAL A 122 -5.31 0.40 -15.58
C VAL A 122 -4.31 0.49 -14.43
N GLU A 123 -3.03 0.57 -14.78
CA GLU A 123 -1.96 0.85 -13.83
C GLU A 123 -1.72 2.36 -13.77
N TYR A 124 -1.78 2.93 -12.58
CA TYR A 124 -1.53 4.35 -12.33
C TYR A 124 -0.21 4.56 -11.62
N THR A 125 0.54 5.55 -12.09
CA THR A 125 1.71 6.12 -11.40
C THR A 125 1.48 7.61 -11.25
N LEU A 126 1.25 8.05 -10.02
CA LEU A 126 0.99 9.44 -9.67
C LEU A 126 2.19 10.05 -8.96
N MET A 127 2.63 11.23 -9.43
CA MET A 127 3.49 12.11 -8.66
C MET A 127 2.63 13.26 -8.11
N VAL A 128 2.62 13.43 -6.79
CA VAL A 128 1.70 14.38 -6.13
C VAL A 128 2.46 15.35 -5.23
N PRO A 129 1.98 16.60 -5.06
CA PRO A 129 2.59 17.51 -4.08
C PRO A 129 2.61 16.85 -2.68
N ARG A 130 3.73 16.99 -1.95
CA ARG A 130 3.88 16.42 -0.60
C ARG A 130 2.78 16.90 0.37
N THR A 131 2.24 18.09 0.16
CA THR A 131 1.16 18.69 0.97
C THR A 131 -0.23 18.40 0.43
N ALA A 132 -0.38 17.68 -0.68
CA ALA A 132 -1.68 17.30 -1.20
C ALA A 132 -2.35 16.27 -0.29
N ARG A 133 -3.66 16.41 -0.11
CA ARG A 133 -4.48 15.45 0.63
C ARG A 133 -4.95 14.36 -0.31
N LEU A 134 -4.68 13.11 0.02
CA LEU A 134 -5.28 11.96 -0.64
C LEU A 134 -6.62 11.69 0.03
N ASP A 135 -7.70 12.29 -0.48
CA ASP A 135 -8.99 12.33 0.22
C ASP A 135 -9.83 11.07 -0.01
N GLU A 136 -9.75 10.48 -1.20
CA GLU A 136 -10.51 9.28 -1.54
C GLU A 136 -9.74 8.44 -2.58
N ILE A 137 -8.83 7.59 -2.10
CA ILE A 137 -8.11 6.66 -2.97
C ILE A 137 -8.77 5.28 -2.84
N LYS A 138 -9.44 4.84 -3.90
CA LYS A 138 -10.18 3.58 -3.95
C LYS A 138 -9.60 2.63 -4.97
N LEU A 139 -9.33 1.39 -4.54
CA LEU A 139 -8.90 0.32 -5.42
C LEU A 139 -9.67 -0.97 -5.11
N ILE A 140 -10.21 -1.61 -6.14
CA ILE A 140 -10.89 -2.89 -5.93
C ILE A 140 -9.90 -4.04 -6.04
N ASN A 141 -9.13 -4.14 -7.13
CA ASN A 141 -8.23 -5.27 -7.37
C ASN A 141 -6.85 -4.77 -7.80
N GLY A 142 -5.85 -5.03 -6.97
CA GLY A 142 -4.46 -4.71 -7.27
C GLY A 142 -3.70 -4.17 -6.06
N PRO A 143 -2.38 -3.97 -6.18
CA PRO A 143 -1.58 -3.34 -5.14
C PRO A 143 -1.78 -1.82 -5.15
N LEU A 144 -1.81 -1.24 -3.93
CA LEU A 144 -1.82 0.20 -3.69
C LEU A 144 -0.59 0.57 -2.87
N ASP A 145 0.29 1.37 -3.45
CA ASP A 145 1.50 1.85 -2.81
C ASP A 145 1.48 3.39 -2.72
N ILE A 146 1.66 3.95 -1.53
CA ILE A 146 1.64 5.40 -1.24
C ILE A 146 2.93 5.76 -0.51
N HIS A 147 3.69 6.76 -1.02
CA HIS A 147 4.99 7.12 -0.46
C HIS A 147 5.14 8.63 -0.23
N GLY A 148 5.58 9.00 0.99
CA GLY A 148 6.09 10.33 1.34
C GLY A 148 5.05 11.44 1.45
N VAL A 149 3.75 11.10 1.64
CA VAL A 149 2.68 12.08 1.79
C VAL A 149 2.66 12.63 3.22
N ALA A 150 2.84 13.94 3.36
CA ALA A 150 2.88 14.60 4.66
C ALA A 150 1.51 15.08 5.16
N ALA A 151 0.51 15.11 4.29
CA ALA A 151 -0.86 15.55 4.59
C ALA A 151 -1.79 14.37 4.93
N GLU A 152 -3.09 14.60 4.90
CA GLU A 152 -4.11 13.58 5.14
C GLU A 152 -4.11 12.52 4.05
N VAL A 153 -4.23 11.24 4.46
CA VAL A 153 -4.37 10.09 3.57
C VAL A 153 -5.60 9.28 3.97
N ARG A 154 -6.55 9.15 3.04
CA ARG A 154 -7.67 8.22 3.13
C ARG A 154 -7.63 7.29 1.93
N ALA A 155 -7.47 6.00 2.20
CA ALA A 155 -7.40 5.00 1.14
C ALA A 155 -8.12 3.71 1.52
N SER A 156 -8.70 3.06 0.51
CA SER A 156 -9.36 1.77 0.65
C SER A 156 -8.97 0.82 -0.47
N CYS A 157 -8.73 -0.45 -0.11
CA CYS A 157 -8.42 -1.51 -1.06
C CYS A 157 -9.25 -2.75 -0.74
N ILE A 158 -9.95 -3.31 -1.74
CA ILE A 158 -10.76 -4.51 -1.49
C ILE A 158 -9.89 -5.77 -1.59
N ASN A 159 -9.20 -5.97 -2.70
CA ASN A 159 -8.39 -7.16 -2.94
C ASN A 159 -6.99 -6.75 -3.38
N GLY A 160 -6.05 -6.77 -2.46
CA GLY A 160 -4.67 -6.44 -2.78
C GLY A 160 -3.84 -6.05 -1.56
N ARG A 161 -2.56 -5.88 -1.80
CA ARG A 161 -1.64 -5.36 -0.81
C ARG A 161 -1.77 -3.83 -0.78
N MET A 162 -1.78 -3.25 0.41
CA MET A 162 -1.66 -1.81 0.62
C MET A 162 -0.39 -1.50 1.41
N ILE A 163 0.46 -0.64 0.88
CA ILE A 163 1.65 -0.12 1.56
C ILE A 163 1.58 1.40 1.56
N ALA A 164 1.65 2.00 2.74
CA ALA A 164 1.71 3.44 2.92
C ALA A 164 2.94 3.79 3.78
N ASP A 165 3.92 4.46 3.19
CA ASP A 165 5.23 4.71 3.78
C ASP A 165 5.56 6.20 3.79
N GLY A 166 6.31 6.66 4.81
CA GLY A 166 6.69 8.07 4.97
C GLY A 166 5.51 8.99 5.34
N LEU A 167 4.55 8.45 6.10
CA LEU A 167 3.35 9.17 6.52
C LEU A 167 3.64 10.15 7.65
N GLN A 168 2.92 11.28 7.69
CA GLN A 168 3.08 12.30 8.75
C GLN A 168 1.75 12.90 9.25
N GLY A 169 0.69 12.89 8.44
CA GLY A 169 -0.60 13.52 8.72
C GLY A 169 -1.64 12.59 9.35
N ARG A 170 -2.90 12.99 9.24
CA ARG A 170 -4.05 12.12 9.54
C ARG A 170 -4.09 10.96 8.55
N VAL A 171 -4.30 9.76 9.03
CA VAL A 171 -4.32 8.56 8.19
C VAL A 171 -5.56 7.73 8.48
N LYS A 172 -6.28 7.34 7.43
CA LYS A 172 -7.34 6.35 7.49
C LYS A 172 -7.17 5.36 6.34
N LEU A 173 -6.83 4.11 6.66
CA LEU A 173 -6.65 3.04 5.69
C LEU A 173 -7.60 1.89 5.98
N GLU A 174 -8.26 1.40 4.94
CA GLU A 174 -9.22 0.31 5.04
C GLU A 174 -8.90 -0.78 4.01
N SER A 175 -8.86 -2.03 4.43
CA SER A 175 -8.66 -3.19 3.55
C SER A 175 -9.71 -4.27 3.83
N ILE A 176 -10.12 -5.00 2.78
CA ILE A 176 -10.96 -6.17 2.99
C ILE A 176 -10.13 -7.44 2.92
N ASN A 177 -9.34 -7.62 1.87
CA ASN A 177 -8.53 -8.82 1.67
C ASN A 177 -7.11 -8.44 1.26
N GLY A 178 -6.15 -8.75 2.12
CA GLY A 178 -4.75 -8.56 1.83
C GLY A 178 -3.96 -7.98 3.00
N ARG A 179 -2.65 -7.82 2.78
CA ARG A 179 -1.76 -7.21 3.76
C ARG A 179 -1.86 -5.69 3.68
N MET A 180 -1.96 -5.05 4.84
CA MET A 180 -1.83 -3.61 5.01
C MET A 180 -0.57 -3.31 5.81
N GLU A 181 0.26 -2.40 5.31
CA GLU A 181 1.42 -1.88 6.03
C GLU A 181 1.39 -0.34 6.02
N ALA A 182 1.49 0.25 7.21
CA ALA A 182 1.58 1.70 7.39
C ALA A 182 2.84 2.04 8.19
N ARG A 183 3.69 2.92 7.63
CA ARG A 183 4.93 3.40 8.26
C ARG A 183 4.92 4.91 8.40
N PHE A 184 5.19 5.38 9.60
CA PHE A 184 5.30 6.80 9.91
C PHE A 184 6.76 7.21 10.10
N ASP A 185 7.20 8.22 9.34
CA ASP A 185 8.50 8.88 9.57
C ASP A 185 8.43 9.80 10.78
N ARG A 186 7.27 10.41 10.97
CA ARG A 186 6.96 11.28 12.11
C ARG A 186 5.48 11.14 12.45
N LEU A 187 5.19 10.95 13.71
CA LEU A 187 3.83 10.93 14.20
C LEU A 187 3.41 12.34 14.64
N ALA A 188 2.55 12.97 13.83
CA ALA A 188 1.88 14.21 14.26
C ALA A 188 0.79 13.88 15.27
N ASN A 189 0.35 14.89 16.05
CA ASN A 189 -0.80 14.73 16.94
C ASN A 189 -2.12 14.72 16.14
N SER A 190 -2.26 13.72 15.27
CA SER A 190 -3.41 13.52 14.36
C SER A 190 -3.90 12.08 14.44
N PRO A 191 -5.21 11.83 14.29
CA PRO A 191 -5.75 10.48 14.37
C PRO A 191 -5.19 9.55 13.26
N VAL A 192 -4.98 8.30 13.65
CA VAL A 192 -4.59 7.19 12.75
C VAL A 192 -5.60 6.07 12.93
N GLU A 193 -6.29 5.70 11.87
CA GLU A 193 -7.25 4.60 11.84
C GLU A 193 -6.83 3.59 10.77
N LEU A 194 -6.53 2.36 11.17
CA LEU A 194 -6.24 1.27 10.26
C LEU A 194 -7.22 0.14 10.51
N SER A 195 -7.96 -0.26 9.47
CA SER A 195 -8.95 -1.33 9.59
C SER A 195 -8.83 -2.36 8.48
N SER A 196 -8.88 -3.65 8.86
CA SER A 196 -8.80 -4.77 7.94
C SER A 196 -9.85 -5.82 8.28
N VAL A 197 -10.35 -6.52 7.27
CA VAL A 197 -11.25 -7.66 7.50
C VAL A 197 -10.47 -8.97 7.47
N ASN A 198 -9.73 -9.23 6.40
CA ASN A 198 -8.96 -10.47 6.23
C ASN A 198 -7.53 -10.13 5.77
N GLY A 199 -6.56 -10.37 6.63
CA GLY A 199 -5.15 -10.15 6.30
C GLY A 199 -4.34 -9.67 7.50
N SER A 200 -3.06 -9.38 7.28
CA SER A 200 -2.22 -8.77 8.31
C SER A 200 -2.30 -7.25 8.25
N LEU A 201 -2.19 -6.64 9.42
CA LEU A 201 -2.07 -5.22 9.61
C LEU A 201 -0.75 -4.94 10.33
N ASP A 202 0.16 -4.26 9.64
CA ASP A 202 1.49 -3.95 10.14
C ASP A 202 1.61 -2.43 10.32
N LEU A 203 1.84 -1.96 11.54
CA LEU A 203 2.07 -0.55 11.86
C LEU A 203 3.50 -0.36 12.33
N VAL A 204 4.21 0.59 11.70
CA VAL A 204 5.57 0.97 12.12
C VAL A 204 5.58 2.44 12.55
N LEU A 205 5.94 2.68 13.79
CA LEU A 205 6.01 4.01 14.40
C LEU A 205 7.46 4.41 14.70
N PRO A 206 7.80 5.71 14.74
CA PRO A 206 9.06 6.17 15.32
C PRO A 206 9.27 5.58 16.71
N SER A 207 10.53 5.30 17.08
CA SER A 207 10.83 4.70 18.40
C SER A 207 10.43 5.62 19.55
N ASP A 208 10.45 6.94 19.35
CA ASP A 208 10.06 7.98 20.31
C ASP A 208 8.60 8.46 20.13
N ALA A 209 7.74 7.64 19.52
CA ALA A 209 6.35 7.99 19.24
C ALA A 209 5.59 8.38 20.53
N LYS A 210 4.70 9.36 20.38
CA LYS A 210 3.76 9.81 21.41
C LYS A 210 2.34 9.53 20.94
N ALA A 211 1.69 8.56 21.55
CA ALA A 211 0.38 8.10 21.10
C ALA A 211 -0.44 7.47 22.23
N GLU A 212 -1.75 7.54 22.09
CA GLU A 212 -2.70 6.64 22.73
C GLU A 212 -3.08 5.57 21.71
N LEU A 213 -2.81 4.30 22.01
CA LEU A 213 -2.91 3.19 21.09
C LEU A 213 -4.00 2.21 21.55
N GLU A 214 -4.92 1.92 20.64
CA GLU A 214 -5.97 0.94 20.81
C GLU A 214 -5.91 -0.05 19.63
N ALA A 215 -5.74 -1.33 19.92
CA ALA A 215 -5.74 -2.39 18.91
C ALA A 215 -6.68 -3.51 19.28
N SER A 216 -7.43 -4.04 18.32
CA SER A 216 -8.36 -5.15 18.53
C SER A 216 -8.43 -6.10 17.35
N THR A 217 -8.52 -7.40 17.63
CA THR A 217 -8.78 -8.43 16.62
C THR A 217 -9.79 -9.45 17.13
N VAL A 218 -10.67 -9.91 16.25
CA VAL A 218 -11.66 -10.93 16.60
C VAL A 218 -11.05 -12.33 16.51
N SER A 219 -10.31 -12.61 15.42
CA SER A 219 -9.65 -13.90 15.19
C SER A 219 -8.25 -13.67 14.65
N GLY A 220 -7.25 -13.83 15.52
CA GLY A 220 -5.85 -13.59 15.16
C GLY A 220 -4.98 -13.31 16.37
N SER A 221 -3.85 -12.65 16.18
CA SER A 221 -2.94 -12.23 17.25
C SER A 221 -2.66 -10.73 17.18
N ILE A 222 -2.24 -10.16 18.31
CA ILE A 222 -1.64 -8.83 18.39
C ILE A 222 -0.23 -9.03 18.93
N ASP A 223 0.76 -8.51 18.20
CA ASP A 223 2.16 -8.51 18.60
C ASP A 223 2.63 -7.06 18.68
N ASP A 224 3.29 -6.69 19.79
CA ASP A 224 3.73 -5.32 20.07
C ASP A 224 5.20 -5.30 20.52
N ASP A 225 6.01 -4.47 19.84
CA ASP A 225 7.43 -4.29 20.16
C ASP A 225 7.69 -3.23 21.25
N PHE A 226 6.72 -2.37 21.57
CA PHE A 226 6.87 -1.34 22.61
C PHE A 226 6.76 -1.91 24.01
N GLY A 227 6.15 -3.09 24.19
CA GLY A 227 5.99 -3.76 25.47
C GLY A 227 4.65 -3.46 26.16
N LEU A 228 3.63 -3.06 25.41
CA LEU A 228 2.27 -2.95 25.89
C LEU A 228 1.65 -4.35 26.13
N HIS A 229 0.77 -4.44 27.11
CA HIS A 229 0.15 -5.71 27.46
C HIS A 229 -1.03 -6.03 26.55
N VAL A 230 -0.99 -7.22 25.90
CA VAL A 230 -2.10 -7.75 25.10
C VAL A 230 -3.02 -8.59 25.98
N ARG A 231 -4.29 -8.21 26.04
CA ARG A 231 -5.33 -8.98 26.75
C ARG A 231 -5.90 -10.07 25.85
N HIS A 232 -6.06 -11.25 26.43
CA HIS A 232 -6.70 -12.38 25.78
C HIS A 232 -8.09 -12.58 26.37
N HIS A 233 -9.12 -12.44 25.57
CA HIS A 233 -10.47 -12.70 26.03
C HIS A 233 -10.76 -14.20 26.10
N ARG A 234 -11.50 -14.61 27.13
CA ARG A 234 -11.75 -16.04 27.41
C ARG A 234 -12.43 -16.80 26.25
N PHE A 235 -13.21 -16.12 25.44
CA PHE A 235 -13.98 -16.74 24.37
C PHE A 235 -13.53 -16.35 22.96
N VAL A 236 -13.38 -15.05 22.67
CA VAL A 236 -13.03 -14.57 21.33
C VAL A 236 -12.30 -13.23 21.45
N GLY A 237 -11.19 -13.11 20.71
CA GLY A 237 -10.52 -11.85 20.46
C GLY A 237 -9.35 -11.53 21.39
N HIS A 238 -8.59 -10.57 20.92
CA HIS A 238 -7.46 -9.96 21.63
C HIS A 238 -7.61 -8.45 21.51
N ASP A 239 -7.26 -7.74 22.57
CA ASP A 239 -7.18 -6.29 22.55
C ASP A 239 -5.95 -5.79 23.30
N LEU A 240 -5.54 -4.59 22.98
CA LEU A 240 -4.45 -3.88 23.57
C LEU A 240 -4.88 -2.41 23.69
N ARG A 241 -4.64 -1.81 24.87
CA ARG A 241 -4.87 -0.39 25.09
C ARG A 241 -3.76 0.18 25.96
N GLY A 242 -3.10 1.21 25.46
CA GLY A 242 -2.00 1.80 26.17
C GLY A 242 -1.55 3.15 25.61
N GLU A 243 -0.63 3.75 26.34
CA GLU A 243 -0.07 5.06 26.06
C GLU A 243 1.43 4.96 25.84
N LEU A 244 1.91 5.59 24.78
CA LEU A 244 3.31 5.72 24.41
C LEU A 244 3.77 7.16 24.66
N GLY A 245 4.90 7.34 25.35
CA GLY A 245 5.58 8.64 25.49
C GLY A 245 4.76 9.74 26.16
N GLY A 246 3.79 9.38 27.03
CA GLY A 246 2.92 10.34 27.72
C GLY A 246 1.72 10.81 26.87
N GLY A 247 1.29 10.00 25.91
CA GLY A 247 0.13 10.28 25.05
C GLY A 247 0.42 11.23 23.89
N GLY A 248 -0.58 11.39 23.01
CA GLY A 248 -0.44 12.21 21.81
C GLY A 248 -1.46 11.84 20.73
N ALA A 249 -0.99 11.33 19.59
CA ALA A 249 -1.85 10.90 18.52
C ALA A 249 -2.74 9.73 18.95
N HIS A 250 -4.03 9.77 18.61
CA HIS A 250 -4.91 8.65 18.85
C HIS A 250 -4.82 7.66 17.68
N ILE A 251 -4.39 6.42 17.99
CA ILE A 251 -4.17 5.35 17.03
C ILE A 251 -5.15 4.21 17.30
N ARG A 252 -5.98 3.90 16.31
CA ARG A 252 -6.91 2.78 16.37
C ARG A 252 -6.60 1.76 15.29
N LEU A 253 -6.36 0.50 15.69
CA LEU A 253 -6.15 -0.64 14.83
C LEU A 253 -7.28 -1.65 15.02
N SER A 254 -7.93 -2.05 13.95
CA SER A 254 -9.03 -3.02 14.00
C SER A 254 -8.85 -4.09 12.93
N ASN A 255 -8.90 -5.35 13.32
CA ASN A 255 -8.86 -6.46 12.40
C ASN A 255 -9.96 -7.49 12.76
N VAL A 256 -10.56 -8.12 11.76
CA VAL A 256 -11.49 -9.21 12.04
C VAL A 256 -10.75 -10.55 12.03
N ASN A 257 -10.03 -10.87 10.96
CA ASN A 257 -9.30 -12.12 10.81
C ASN A 257 -7.86 -11.85 10.37
N GLY A 258 -6.92 -12.06 11.29
CA GLY A 258 -5.50 -11.94 10.99
C GLY A 258 -4.70 -11.27 12.11
N ARG A 259 -3.41 -11.14 11.85
CA ARG A 259 -2.45 -10.60 12.82
C ARG A 259 -2.40 -9.07 12.72
N ILE A 260 -2.29 -8.43 13.88
CA ILE A 260 -1.87 -7.04 14.03
C ILE A 260 -0.45 -7.06 14.57
N GLU A 261 0.47 -6.36 13.91
CA GLU A 261 1.86 -6.21 14.33
C GLU A 261 2.19 -4.72 14.49
N ILE A 262 2.63 -4.33 15.68
CA ILE A 262 3.00 -2.96 16.04
C ILE A 262 4.49 -2.94 16.30
N ARG A 263 5.25 -2.23 15.48
CA ARG A 263 6.71 -2.20 15.54
C ARG A 263 7.25 -0.79 15.70
N HIS A 264 8.38 -0.66 16.36
CA HIS A 264 9.15 0.57 16.33
C HIS A 264 10.15 0.59 15.15
N ALA A 265 10.48 1.77 14.66
CA ALA A 265 11.24 1.95 13.41
C ALA A 265 12.73 1.61 13.51
N ASN A 266 13.28 1.33 14.70
CA ASN A 266 14.73 1.18 14.95
C ASN A 266 15.56 2.34 14.39
N ASP A 267 15.05 3.57 14.56
CA ASP A 267 15.58 4.82 13.98
C ASP A 267 16.71 5.44 14.82
N GLY A 268 17.21 4.72 15.82
CA GLY A 268 18.26 5.17 16.73
C GLY A 268 17.79 6.07 17.88
N HIS A 269 16.51 6.38 17.96
CA HIS A 269 15.91 7.07 19.09
C HIS A 269 15.65 6.09 20.25
N ALA A 270 15.64 6.62 21.48
CA ALA A 270 15.22 5.86 22.64
C ALA A 270 13.72 5.51 22.51
N MET A 271 13.40 4.27 22.84
CA MET A 271 12.01 3.81 22.81
C MET A 271 11.16 4.55 23.83
N SER A 272 9.95 4.92 23.45
CA SER A 272 8.98 5.60 24.30
C SER A 272 8.68 4.78 25.55
N SER A 273 8.48 5.48 26.70
CA SER A 273 7.90 4.85 27.87
C SER A 273 6.48 4.38 27.57
N VAL A 274 6.07 3.27 28.17
CA VAL A 274 4.72 2.71 28.01
C VAL A 274 3.93 2.77 29.29
N ARG A 275 2.61 3.00 29.16
CA ARG A 275 1.64 2.88 30.25
C ARG A 275 0.46 2.05 29.75
N ASP A 276 0.17 0.96 30.47
CA ASP A 276 -0.98 0.10 30.17
C ASP A 276 -2.26 0.76 30.71
N LEU A 277 -3.26 0.96 29.83
CA LEU A 277 -4.56 1.54 30.17
C LEU A 277 -5.65 0.47 30.33
N SER A 278 -5.31 -0.80 30.20
CA SER A 278 -6.26 -1.91 30.23
C SER A 278 -6.88 -2.19 31.62
N HIS A 279 -6.38 -1.57 32.68
CA HIS A 279 -6.84 -1.77 34.06
C HIS A 279 -7.84 -0.71 34.57
N ASP A 280 -7.94 0.46 33.88
CA ASP A 280 -8.77 1.57 34.40
C ASP A 280 -10.30 1.32 34.27
N ASP A 281 -10.75 0.36 33.49
CA ASP A 281 -12.19 0.12 33.27
C ASP A 281 -12.86 -0.78 34.34
N ARG A 282 -12.17 -1.21 35.38
CA ARG A 282 -12.74 -2.13 36.40
C ARG A 282 -13.11 -1.51 37.73
N ASP A 283 -12.59 -0.31 38.06
CA ASP A 283 -12.82 0.30 39.38
C ASP A 283 -14.14 1.06 39.51
N ASP A 284 -14.87 1.32 38.40
CA ASP A 284 -16.12 2.11 38.42
C ASP A 284 -17.41 1.27 38.55
N ARG A 285 -17.35 -0.06 38.76
CA ARG A 285 -18.56 -0.92 38.78
C ARG A 285 -18.85 -1.67 40.06
N ASP A 286 -18.01 -1.57 41.09
CA ASP A 286 -18.16 -2.38 42.30
C ASP A 286 -18.67 -1.62 43.54
N ASP A 287 -19.07 -0.32 43.43
CA ASP A 287 -19.48 0.48 44.59
C ASP A 287 -21.01 0.69 44.77
N ASP A 288 -21.88 0.07 43.98
CA ASP A 288 -23.34 0.32 44.05
C ASP A 288 -24.24 -0.83 44.57
N ASP A 289 -23.70 -1.93 45.12
CA ASP A 289 -24.55 -3.06 45.57
C ASP A 289 -24.39 -3.44 47.05
N ASP A 290 -24.21 -2.49 47.99
CA ASP A 290 -24.36 -2.79 49.42
C ASP A 290 -25.07 -1.65 50.18
N GLU A 291 -26.36 -1.42 49.88
CA GLU A 291 -27.30 -0.79 50.84
C GLU A 291 -28.76 -1.17 50.50
N ILE A 292 -29.23 -2.30 51.03
CA ILE A 292 -30.62 -2.48 51.54
C ILE A 292 -30.61 -3.47 52.72
#